data_9002626c1109155865021490dcb2b1d0
#
_entry.id   9002626c1109155865021490dcb2b1d0
#
_cell.length_a   1.000
_cell.length_b   1.000
_cell.length_c   1.000
_cell.angle_alpha   90.00
_cell.angle_beta   90.00
_cell.angle_gamma   90.00
#
_symmetry.space_group_name_H-M   'P 1'
#
loop_
_entity.id
_entity.type
_entity.pdbx_description
1 polymer ?
#
loop_
_entity_poly.entity_id
_entity_poly.type
_entity_poly.pdbx_seq_one_letter_code
_entity_poly.pdbx_strand_id
1 'polypeptide(L)'
;MRHLPSMTYTPVGRSFFSSPDGYYHPLGGGREVWFGFHQSVRPSQWKMMLNIDVSATAFYKSQPVIEFMCEVLDIRDIGEQRKPLTDSQRVKFTKEIKGLKIEITHCGSMKRKYRVCNVTRRPAQLQSFPLQLENGQTVECTVSKYFQDKYKMKLRYPHLPCLQVGQEHKHTYLPLEVCNIVAGQRCIKKLTDMQTSTMIKATARSAPDREREINNLIRRADFNNDPYVREFGLSISNTMMEVRGRVLPPPKLQYGGRTKQQAIPNQGVWDMRGKQFHTGVEIRMWAIACFAPQRTCREDALRNFTQQLQKISNDAGMPIIGQPCFCKYATGPDQVEPMFRYLKSTFQGLQLVVVVLPGKTPVYAEVKRVGDTVLGMATQCVQAKNVNKTSPQTLSNLCLKINVKLGGINSILVPNIRPKVFGEPVIFLGADVTHPPAGDNKKPSIAAVVGSMDAHPSRYAATVRVQQHRQEVIQDLSYMVKELLIQFYKSTRFKPNRIIFYRDGVSEGQFHQVSYQYQYYFLLKSFKIYIYIIVCSFIFLF
;
A
#
# COMPACT_ATOMS: atom_id res chain seq x y z
N MET A 1 4.73 -7.52 -29.43
CA MET A 1 4.29 -8.60 -28.52
C MET A 1 2.77 -8.80 -28.38
N ARG A 2 1.97 -8.21 -29.26
CA ARG A 2 0.52 -8.51 -29.32
C ARG A 2 0.19 -9.88 -29.94
N HIS A 3 1.19 -10.57 -30.48
CA HIS A 3 1.01 -11.81 -31.27
C HIS A 3 2.01 -12.90 -30.87
N LEU A 4 2.00 -13.29 -29.60
CA LEU A 4 2.44 -14.66 -29.32
C LEU A 4 1.32 -15.58 -29.81
N PRO A 5 1.59 -16.55 -30.72
CA PRO A 5 0.55 -17.30 -31.43
C PRO A 5 -0.41 -18.10 -30.56
N SER A 6 -0.17 -18.21 -29.26
CA SER A 6 -0.95 -19.05 -28.33
C SER A 6 -1.63 -18.30 -27.18
N MET A 7 -1.36 -17.01 -26.97
CA MET A 7 -1.92 -16.26 -25.83
C MET A 7 -2.22 -14.82 -26.19
N THR A 8 -3.42 -14.35 -25.81
CA THR A 8 -3.79 -12.93 -25.92
C THR A 8 -3.41 -12.22 -24.64
N TYR A 9 -2.52 -11.23 -24.74
CA TYR A 9 -2.14 -10.40 -23.62
C TYR A 9 -2.88 -9.06 -23.62
N THR A 10 -3.26 -8.60 -22.43
CA THR A 10 -3.80 -7.25 -22.18
C THR A 10 -2.69 -6.36 -21.69
N PRO A 11 -2.30 -5.31 -22.44
CA PRO A 11 -1.26 -4.38 -22.00
C PRO A 11 -1.77 -3.40 -20.94
N VAL A 12 -0.98 -3.21 -19.90
CA VAL A 12 -1.20 -2.21 -18.85
C VAL A 12 0.14 -1.52 -18.58
N GLY A 13 0.34 -0.34 -19.16
CA GLY A 13 1.65 0.33 -19.12
C GLY A 13 2.73 -0.51 -19.80
N ARG A 14 3.78 -0.85 -19.06
CA ARG A 14 4.88 -1.73 -19.50
C ARG A 14 4.70 -3.20 -19.12
N SER A 15 3.54 -3.54 -18.60
CA SER A 15 3.19 -4.91 -18.21
C SER A 15 2.16 -5.51 -19.15
N PHE A 16 2.17 -6.83 -19.27
CA PHE A 16 1.29 -7.61 -20.14
C PHE A 16 0.69 -8.74 -19.33
N PHE A 17 -0.63 -8.81 -19.30
CA PHE A 17 -1.37 -9.79 -18.51
C PHE A 17 -2.21 -10.69 -19.39
N SER A 18 -2.32 -11.96 -19.04
CA SER A 18 -3.20 -12.92 -19.69
C SER A 18 -4.34 -13.34 -18.78
N SER A 19 -5.50 -13.64 -19.40
CA SER A 19 -6.61 -14.27 -18.70
C SER A 19 -6.16 -15.60 -18.10
N PRO A 20 -6.65 -15.96 -16.89
CA PRO A 20 -6.36 -17.27 -16.30
C PRO A 20 -6.76 -18.40 -17.25
N ASP A 21 -5.85 -19.34 -17.47
CA ASP A 21 -6.08 -20.55 -18.24
C ASP A 21 -6.13 -21.74 -17.27
N GLY A 22 -7.32 -22.29 -17.07
CA GLY A 22 -7.58 -23.38 -16.14
C GLY A 22 -7.75 -22.93 -14.68
N TYR A 23 -6.71 -22.98 -13.90
CA TYR A 23 -6.76 -22.56 -12.49
C TYR A 23 -6.72 -21.04 -12.34
N TYR A 24 -7.71 -20.48 -11.66
CA TYR A 24 -7.76 -19.05 -11.39
C TYR A 24 -7.81 -18.75 -9.89
N HIS A 25 -7.38 -17.53 -9.50
CA HIS A 25 -7.38 -17.07 -8.12
C HIS A 25 -8.46 -16.00 -7.93
N PRO A 26 -9.67 -16.37 -7.45
CA PRO A 26 -10.72 -15.41 -7.16
C PRO A 26 -10.35 -14.56 -5.95
N LEU A 27 -10.61 -13.27 -6.04
CA LEU A 27 -10.44 -12.32 -4.94
C LEU A 27 -11.76 -12.02 -4.21
N GLY A 28 -12.90 -12.47 -4.77
CA GLY A 28 -14.22 -12.07 -4.33
C GLY A 28 -14.62 -10.70 -4.87
N GLY A 29 -15.92 -10.37 -4.78
CA GLY A 29 -16.44 -9.10 -5.27
C GLY A 29 -16.29 -8.90 -6.78
N GLY A 30 -16.31 -9.97 -7.56
CA GLY A 30 -16.19 -9.96 -9.02
C GLY A 30 -14.77 -9.69 -9.53
N ARG A 31 -13.76 -9.90 -8.72
CA ARG A 31 -12.34 -9.66 -9.02
C ARG A 31 -11.55 -10.95 -8.99
N GLU A 32 -10.51 -11.03 -9.82
CA GLU A 32 -9.61 -12.17 -9.90
C GLU A 32 -8.16 -11.71 -10.15
N VAL A 33 -7.20 -12.57 -9.88
CA VAL A 33 -5.77 -12.30 -10.14
C VAL A 33 -5.44 -12.71 -11.57
N TRP A 34 -4.87 -11.78 -12.34
CA TRP A 34 -4.24 -12.08 -13.62
C TRP A 34 -2.74 -12.02 -13.47
N PHE A 35 -2.08 -13.02 -14.04
CA PHE A 35 -0.62 -13.10 -14.10
C PHE A 35 -0.10 -12.63 -15.44
N GLY A 36 1.09 -12.11 -15.42
CA GLY A 36 1.74 -11.59 -16.60
C GLY A 36 3.20 -11.24 -16.33
N PHE A 37 3.72 -10.31 -17.08
CA PHE A 37 5.11 -9.89 -16.97
C PHE A 37 5.27 -8.40 -17.27
N HIS A 38 6.31 -7.85 -16.71
CA HIS A 38 6.82 -6.52 -17.00
C HIS A 38 8.07 -6.63 -17.84
N GLN A 39 8.23 -5.75 -18.85
CA GLN A 39 9.44 -5.70 -19.64
C GLN A 39 9.81 -4.27 -20.02
N SER A 40 11.11 -4.04 -20.13
CA SER A 40 11.68 -2.82 -20.65
C SER A 40 13.07 -3.07 -21.20
N VAL A 41 13.42 -2.43 -22.31
CA VAL A 41 14.78 -2.41 -22.83
C VAL A 41 15.49 -1.18 -22.28
N ARG A 42 16.65 -1.40 -21.67
CA ARG A 42 17.42 -0.33 -21.01
C ARG A 42 18.89 -0.39 -21.38
N PRO A 43 19.52 0.76 -21.65
CA PRO A 43 20.97 0.82 -21.77
C PRO A 43 21.63 0.53 -20.43
N SER A 44 22.69 -0.24 -20.43
CA SER A 44 23.56 -0.43 -19.29
C SER A 44 24.99 0.01 -19.65
N GLN A 45 25.93 -0.11 -18.69
CA GLN A 45 27.30 0.36 -18.91
C GLN A 45 28.00 -0.33 -20.09
N TRP A 46 27.61 -1.56 -20.42
CA TRP A 46 28.32 -2.36 -21.44
C TRP A 46 27.47 -2.73 -22.65
N LYS A 47 26.17 -2.85 -22.49
CA LYS A 47 25.26 -3.26 -23.57
C LYS A 47 23.80 -2.96 -23.24
N MET A 48 22.93 -3.09 -24.23
CA MET A 48 21.48 -3.04 -24.03
C MET A 48 21.03 -4.26 -23.24
N MET A 49 20.16 -4.03 -22.28
CA MET A 49 19.60 -5.05 -21.41
C MET A 49 18.09 -5.14 -21.56
N LEU A 50 17.56 -6.36 -21.65
CA LEU A 50 16.14 -6.62 -21.47
C LEU A 50 15.90 -6.87 -19.98
N ASN A 51 15.18 -5.95 -19.36
CA ASN A 51 14.67 -6.16 -18.00
C ASN A 51 13.28 -6.80 -18.11
N ILE A 52 13.14 -8.02 -17.58
CA ILE A 52 11.90 -8.78 -17.61
C ILE A 52 11.65 -9.40 -16.26
N ASP A 53 10.41 -9.31 -15.79
CA ASP A 53 9.99 -9.86 -14.50
C ASP A 53 8.52 -10.27 -14.53
N VAL A 54 8.17 -11.23 -13.69
CA VAL A 54 6.78 -11.64 -13.49
C VAL A 54 5.99 -10.56 -12.77
N SER A 55 4.71 -10.44 -13.11
CA SER A 55 3.80 -9.45 -12.55
C SER A 55 2.43 -10.05 -12.33
N ALA A 56 1.70 -9.52 -11.37
CA ALA A 56 0.31 -9.90 -11.12
C ALA A 56 -0.50 -8.68 -10.70
N THR A 57 -1.75 -8.63 -11.10
CA THR A 57 -2.67 -7.56 -10.70
C THR A 57 -4.11 -8.04 -10.71
N ALA A 58 -5.00 -7.27 -10.09
CA ALA A 58 -6.41 -7.58 -10.06
C ALA A 58 -7.10 -7.11 -11.34
N PHE A 59 -7.93 -7.99 -11.89
CA PHE A 59 -8.83 -7.72 -13.00
C PHE A 59 -10.27 -8.04 -12.59
N TYR A 60 -11.23 -7.43 -13.26
CA TYR A 60 -12.62 -7.84 -13.14
C TYR A 60 -12.83 -9.13 -13.88
N LYS A 61 -13.50 -10.08 -13.22
CA LYS A 61 -13.89 -11.36 -13.83
C LYS A 61 -14.92 -11.13 -14.93
N SER A 62 -14.69 -11.71 -16.09
CA SER A 62 -15.68 -11.73 -17.17
C SER A 62 -16.79 -12.71 -16.81
N GLN A 63 -17.98 -12.18 -16.53
CA GLN A 63 -19.13 -12.95 -16.05
C GLN A 63 -20.42 -12.18 -16.29
N PRO A 64 -21.59 -12.83 -16.23
CA PRO A 64 -22.88 -12.15 -16.24
C PRO A 64 -22.97 -11.10 -15.12
N VAL A 65 -23.58 -9.96 -15.43
CA VAL A 65 -23.70 -8.86 -14.45
C VAL A 65 -24.47 -9.28 -13.21
N ILE A 66 -25.44 -10.19 -13.35
CA ILE A 66 -26.18 -10.74 -12.18
C ILE A 66 -25.24 -11.49 -11.23
N GLU A 67 -24.35 -12.32 -11.75
CA GLU A 67 -23.36 -13.01 -10.93
C GLU A 67 -22.39 -12.03 -10.25
N PHE A 68 -21.96 -11.02 -10.99
CA PHE A 68 -21.15 -9.93 -10.43
C PHE A 68 -21.87 -9.21 -9.28
N MET A 69 -23.15 -8.87 -9.45
CA MET A 69 -23.97 -8.28 -8.40
C MET A 69 -24.06 -9.20 -7.18
N CYS A 70 -24.30 -10.49 -7.39
CA CYS A 70 -24.36 -11.46 -6.29
C CYS A 70 -23.05 -11.54 -5.50
N GLU A 71 -21.91 -11.54 -6.19
CA GLU A 71 -20.59 -11.53 -5.52
C GLU A 71 -20.35 -10.23 -4.73
N VAL A 72 -20.75 -9.09 -5.28
CA VAL A 72 -20.61 -7.77 -4.59
C VAL A 72 -21.50 -7.66 -3.37
N LEU A 73 -22.72 -8.20 -3.43
CA LEU A 73 -23.74 -8.09 -2.40
C LEU A 73 -23.78 -9.28 -1.43
N ASP A 74 -22.90 -10.28 -1.62
CA ASP A 74 -22.88 -11.53 -0.84
C ASP A 74 -24.22 -12.30 -0.90
N ILE A 75 -24.87 -12.29 -2.06
CA ILE A 75 -26.10 -13.05 -2.34
C ILE A 75 -25.68 -14.44 -2.83
N ARG A 76 -26.04 -15.49 -2.13
CA ARG A 76 -25.65 -16.86 -2.47
C ARG A 76 -26.44 -17.41 -3.63
N ASP A 77 -27.75 -17.17 -3.66
CA ASP A 77 -28.66 -17.61 -4.71
C ASP A 77 -29.55 -16.46 -5.18
N ILE A 78 -29.46 -16.11 -6.45
CA ILE A 78 -30.30 -15.08 -7.05
C ILE A 78 -31.78 -15.48 -7.07
N GLY A 79 -32.10 -16.75 -7.08
CA GLY A 79 -33.45 -17.27 -6.99
C GLY A 79 -34.18 -16.92 -5.71
N GLU A 80 -33.44 -16.71 -4.63
CA GLU A 80 -33.97 -16.25 -3.33
C GLU A 80 -34.24 -14.74 -3.30
N GLN A 81 -33.65 -13.97 -4.20
CA GLN A 81 -33.82 -12.52 -4.29
C GLN A 81 -35.10 -12.16 -5.03
N ARG A 82 -36.26 -12.33 -4.39
CA ARG A 82 -37.58 -12.03 -4.97
C ARG A 82 -38.02 -10.57 -4.82
N LYS A 83 -37.34 -9.81 -3.98
CA LYS A 83 -37.62 -8.40 -3.72
C LYS A 83 -36.64 -7.50 -4.44
N PRO A 84 -37.02 -6.22 -4.73
CA PRO A 84 -36.09 -5.24 -5.19
C PRO A 84 -34.89 -5.09 -4.23
N LEU A 85 -33.75 -4.61 -4.75
CA LEU A 85 -32.61 -4.28 -3.91
C LEU A 85 -32.97 -3.16 -2.93
N THR A 86 -32.46 -3.26 -1.71
CA THR A 86 -32.51 -2.14 -0.76
C THR A 86 -31.64 -0.99 -1.28
N ASP A 87 -31.88 0.23 -0.79
CA ASP A 87 -31.06 1.38 -1.16
C ASP A 87 -29.57 1.16 -0.82
N SER A 88 -29.29 0.56 0.31
CA SER A 88 -27.92 0.23 0.72
C SER A 88 -27.25 -0.76 -0.27
N GLN A 89 -27.95 -1.81 -0.65
CA GLN A 89 -27.46 -2.78 -1.64
C GLN A 89 -27.24 -2.11 -3.00
N ARG A 90 -28.22 -1.31 -3.46
CA ARG A 90 -28.12 -0.59 -4.74
C ARG A 90 -26.92 0.37 -4.75
N VAL A 91 -26.71 1.13 -3.68
CA VAL A 91 -25.56 2.05 -3.56
C VAL A 91 -24.24 1.28 -3.59
N LYS A 92 -24.14 0.18 -2.85
CA LYS A 92 -22.96 -0.68 -2.86
C LYS A 92 -22.66 -1.25 -4.25
N PHE A 93 -23.69 -1.76 -4.92
CA PHE A 93 -23.58 -2.30 -6.29
C PHE A 93 -23.18 -1.20 -7.28
N THR A 94 -23.83 -0.05 -7.23
CA THR A 94 -23.53 1.11 -8.09
C THR A 94 -22.08 1.52 -7.97
N LYS A 95 -21.57 1.62 -6.76
CA LYS A 95 -20.18 2.00 -6.49
C LYS A 95 -19.18 1.03 -7.16
N GLU A 96 -19.51 -0.25 -7.22
CA GLU A 96 -18.63 -1.26 -7.80
C GLU A 96 -18.74 -1.34 -9.33
N ILE A 97 -19.94 -1.20 -9.91
CA ILE A 97 -20.14 -1.39 -11.36
C ILE A 97 -19.98 -0.10 -12.17
N LYS A 98 -20.14 1.07 -11.58
CA LYS A 98 -20.01 2.35 -12.27
C LYS A 98 -18.63 2.52 -12.89
N GLY A 99 -18.59 2.82 -14.19
CA GLY A 99 -17.38 2.99 -14.98
C GLY A 99 -16.90 1.73 -15.68
N LEU A 100 -17.44 0.55 -15.36
CA LEU A 100 -17.09 -0.69 -16.05
C LEU A 100 -17.73 -0.76 -17.45
N LYS A 101 -17.06 -1.44 -18.36
CA LYS A 101 -17.62 -1.80 -19.67
C LYS A 101 -18.39 -3.10 -19.56
N ILE A 102 -19.59 -3.09 -20.09
CA ILE A 102 -20.43 -4.27 -20.24
C ILE A 102 -20.72 -4.53 -21.72
N GLU A 103 -21.07 -5.75 -22.07
CA GLU A 103 -21.55 -6.13 -23.39
C GLU A 103 -22.93 -6.75 -23.30
N ILE A 104 -23.75 -6.50 -24.31
CA ILE A 104 -25.12 -7.03 -24.38
C ILE A 104 -25.12 -8.45 -24.94
N THR A 105 -26.11 -9.25 -24.53
CA THR A 105 -26.24 -10.65 -24.92
C THR A 105 -27.51 -10.97 -25.72
N HIS A 106 -28.45 -10.02 -25.81
CA HIS A 106 -29.79 -10.27 -26.40
C HIS A 106 -29.88 -9.97 -27.90
N CYS A 107 -28.82 -9.54 -28.55
CA CYS A 107 -28.79 -9.20 -29.97
C CYS A 107 -27.98 -10.22 -30.81
N GLY A 108 -27.99 -11.48 -30.43
CA GLY A 108 -27.31 -12.56 -31.16
C GLY A 108 -25.80 -12.38 -31.25
N SER A 109 -25.24 -12.35 -32.47
CA SER A 109 -23.80 -12.17 -32.69
C SER A 109 -23.31 -10.75 -32.42
N MET A 110 -24.20 -9.75 -32.36
CA MET A 110 -23.85 -8.35 -32.11
C MET A 110 -23.62 -8.11 -30.61
N LYS A 111 -22.38 -8.13 -30.19
CA LYS A 111 -21.97 -7.84 -28.81
C LYS A 111 -21.53 -6.37 -28.66
N ARG A 112 -22.50 -5.48 -28.69
CA ARG A 112 -22.23 -4.05 -28.46
C ARG A 112 -21.79 -3.81 -27.03
N LYS A 113 -20.76 -2.98 -26.86
CA LYS A 113 -20.17 -2.64 -25.56
C LYS A 113 -20.58 -1.25 -25.11
N TYR A 114 -20.91 -1.13 -23.83
CA TYR A 114 -21.30 0.12 -23.20
C TYR A 114 -20.54 0.34 -21.89
N ARG A 115 -20.34 1.60 -21.52
CA ARG A 115 -19.84 1.96 -20.19
C ARG A 115 -21.02 2.24 -19.27
N VAL A 116 -21.01 1.66 -18.08
CA VAL A 116 -22.02 1.89 -17.06
C VAL A 116 -21.80 3.26 -16.42
N CYS A 117 -22.81 4.12 -16.46
CA CYS A 117 -22.80 5.42 -15.81
C CYS A 117 -23.58 5.44 -14.49
N ASN A 118 -24.60 4.59 -14.36
CA ASN A 118 -25.39 4.51 -13.12
C ASN A 118 -26.17 3.20 -13.02
N VAL A 119 -26.82 2.97 -11.89
CA VAL A 119 -27.82 1.92 -11.65
C VAL A 119 -29.12 2.59 -11.25
N THR A 120 -30.23 2.19 -11.90
CA THR A 120 -31.52 2.82 -11.68
C THR A 120 -32.05 2.58 -10.25
N ARG A 121 -32.80 3.53 -9.73
CA ARG A 121 -33.49 3.37 -8.43
C ARG A 121 -34.70 2.45 -8.55
N ARG A 122 -35.39 2.50 -9.68
CA ARG A 122 -36.57 1.70 -9.95
C ARG A 122 -36.18 0.38 -10.60
N PRO A 123 -36.87 -0.73 -10.28
CA PRO A 123 -36.67 -2.00 -10.97
C PRO A 123 -37.11 -1.93 -12.44
N ALA A 124 -36.66 -2.89 -13.26
CA ALA A 124 -36.94 -2.93 -14.69
C ALA A 124 -38.44 -2.89 -15.04
N GLN A 125 -39.29 -3.46 -14.20
CA GLN A 125 -40.75 -3.45 -14.37
C GLN A 125 -41.37 -2.08 -14.14
N LEU A 126 -40.71 -1.17 -13.43
CA LEU A 126 -41.21 0.17 -13.12
C LEU A 126 -40.39 1.32 -13.75
N GLN A 127 -39.18 1.01 -14.21
CA GLN A 127 -38.33 2.00 -14.86
C GLN A 127 -38.86 2.27 -16.26
N SER A 128 -39.32 3.48 -16.52
CA SER A 128 -39.82 3.92 -17.82
C SER A 128 -38.83 4.85 -18.53
N PHE A 129 -39.02 4.96 -19.82
CA PHE A 129 -38.33 5.89 -20.70
C PHE A 129 -39.23 6.31 -21.87
N PRO A 130 -39.02 7.47 -22.47
CA PRO A 130 -39.79 7.91 -23.64
C PRO A 130 -39.42 7.09 -24.87
N LEU A 131 -40.37 6.32 -25.40
CA LEU A 131 -40.23 5.52 -26.61
C LEU A 131 -40.90 6.23 -27.77
N GLN A 132 -40.13 6.48 -28.82
CA GLN A 132 -40.66 7.02 -30.07
C GLN A 132 -41.20 5.90 -30.93
N LEU A 133 -42.48 5.96 -31.27
CA LEU A 133 -43.17 5.03 -32.14
C LEU A 133 -42.95 5.40 -33.61
N GLU A 134 -43.22 4.42 -34.53
CA GLU A 134 -43.10 4.63 -35.97
C GLU A 134 -43.98 5.77 -36.51
N ASN A 135 -45.10 6.02 -35.86
CA ASN A 135 -46.00 7.11 -36.20
C ASN A 135 -45.55 8.52 -35.68
N GLY A 136 -44.36 8.60 -35.12
CA GLY A 136 -43.75 9.83 -34.57
C GLY A 136 -44.25 10.20 -33.17
N GLN A 137 -45.19 9.46 -32.59
CA GLN A 137 -45.66 9.70 -31.21
C GLN A 137 -44.62 9.16 -30.20
N THR A 138 -44.49 9.87 -29.08
CA THR A 138 -43.66 9.43 -27.96
C THR A 138 -44.57 8.94 -26.84
N VAL A 139 -44.34 7.69 -26.40
CA VAL A 139 -45.07 7.07 -25.28
C VAL A 139 -44.12 6.65 -24.16
N GLU A 140 -44.60 6.73 -22.93
CA GLU A 140 -43.85 6.17 -21.80
C GLU A 140 -43.92 4.64 -21.82
N CYS A 141 -42.76 4.01 -21.88
CA CYS A 141 -42.65 2.55 -21.93
C CYS A 141 -41.72 2.06 -20.81
N THR A 142 -42.11 1.02 -20.07
CA THR A 142 -41.21 0.39 -19.09
C THR A 142 -40.17 -0.48 -19.77
N VAL A 143 -39.00 -0.62 -19.15
CA VAL A 143 -37.92 -1.44 -19.68
C VAL A 143 -38.38 -2.91 -19.88
N SER A 144 -39.11 -3.45 -18.91
CA SER A 144 -39.63 -4.81 -18.98
C SER A 144 -40.58 -5.01 -20.16
N LYS A 145 -41.52 -4.06 -20.38
CA LYS A 145 -42.44 -4.09 -21.51
C LYS A 145 -41.71 -3.98 -22.84
N TYR A 146 -40.77 -3.06 -22.95
CA TYR A 146 -39.97 -2.86 -24.16
C TYR A 146 -39.22 -4.14 -24.58
N PHE A 147 -38.60 -4.87 -23.65
CA PHE A 147 -37.93 -6.12 -23.95
C PHE A 147 -38.92 -7.22 -24.37
N GLN A 148 -40.10 -7.26 -23.76
CA GLN A 148 -41.15 -8.20 -24.15
C GLN A 148 -41.66 -7.92 -25.56
N ASP A 149 -41.94 -6.67 -25.88
CA ASP A 149 -42.55 -6.29 -27.16
C ASP A 149 -41.55 -6.37 -28.32
N LYS A 150 -40.36 -5.85 -28.14
CA LYS A 150 -39.33 -5.72 -29.18
C LYS A 150 -38.51 -6.99 -29.37
N TYR A 151 -38.05 -7.60 -28.29
CA TYR A 151 -37.15 -8.75 -28.33
C TYR A 151 -37.85 -10.08 -28.01
N LYS A 152 -39.16 -10.06 -27.74
CA LYS A 152 -39.95 -11.22 -27.29
C LYS A 152 -39.35 -11.92 -26.06
N MET A 153 -38.66 -11.16 -25.23
CA MET A 153 -37.93 -11.60 -24.04
C MET A 153 -38.67 -11.19 -22.77
N LYS A 154 -39.21 -12.17 -22.06
CA LYS A 154 -39.76 -11.99 -20.72
C LYS A 154 -38.60 -11.99 -19.71
N LEU A 155 -38.41 -10.89 -18.99
CA LEU A 155 -37.35 -10.80 -18.00
C LEU A 155 -37.58 -11.79 -16.84
N ARG A 156 -36.55 -12.48 -16.45
CA ARG A 156 -36.55 -13.39 -15.28
C ARG A 156 -36.52 -12.62 -13.96
N TYR A 157 -35.86 -11.47 -13.97
CA TYR A 157 -35.62 -10.64 -12.75
C TYR A 157 -36.13 -9.21 -12.95
N PRO A 158 -37.43 -9.00 -13.23
CA PRO A 158 -37.98 -7.68 -13.50
C PRO A 158 -37.99 -6.77 -12.27
N HIS A 159 -37.83 -7.34 -11.08
CA HIS A 159 -37.73 -6.64 -9.79
C HIS A 159 -36.33 -6.09 -9.50
N LEU A 160 -35.32 -6.44 -10.29
CA LEU A 160 -33.97 -5.90 -10.17
C LEU A 160 -33.84 -4.56 -10.92
N PRO A 161 -32.94 -3.65 -10.49
CA PRO A 161 -32.69 -2.41 -11.19
C PRO A 161 -32.09 -2.65 -12.57
N CYS A 162 -32.04 -1.60 -13.38
CA CYS A 162 -31.37 -1.57 -14.67
C CYS A 162 -30.00 -0.90 -14.57
N LEU A 163 -29.10 -1.24 -15.49
CA LEU A 163 -27.93 -0.43 -15.76
C LEU A 163 -28.30 0.74 -16.64
N GLN A 164 -27.86 1.95 -16.27
CA GLN A 164 -27.86 3.10 -17.15
C GLN A 164 -26.49 3.20 -17.81
N VAL A 165 -26.46 3.26 -19.13
CA VAL A 165 -25.23 3.19 -19.92
C VAL A 165 -25.11 4.37 -20.88
N GLY A 166 -23.88 4.65 -21.31
CA GLY A 166 -23.57 5.75 -22.21
C GLY A 166 -23.51 7.10 -21.48
N GLN A 167 -24.10 8.12 -22.11
CA GLN A 167 -24.14 9.47 -21.53
C GLN A 167 -25.28 9.57 -20.50
N GLU A 168 -25.01 10.19 -19.36
CA GLU A 168 -25.93 10.22 -18.22
C GLU A 168 -27.28 10.89 -18.53
N HIS A 169 -27.29 11.85 -19.46
CA HIS A 169 -28.52 12.55 -19.92
C HIS A 169 -29.30 11.77 -20.97
N LYS A 170 -28.75 10.67 -21.53
CA LYS A 170 -29.45 9.79 -22.45
C LYS A 170 -30.03 8.60 -21.67
N HIS A 171 -31.34 8.47 -21.72
CA HIS A 171 -32.07 7.40 -21.02
C HIS A 171 -31.90 6.04 -21.70
N THR A 172 -30.68 5.47 -21.64
CA THR A 172 -30.41 4.14 -22.16
C THR A 172 -30.28 3.17 -21.00
N TYR A 173 -31.27 2.31 -20.84
CA TYR A 173 -31.39 1.37 -19.74
C TYR A 173 -31.29 -0.07 -20.25
N LEU A 174 -30.51 -0.90 -19.53
CA LEU A 174 -30.36 -2.31 -19.83
C LEU A 174 -30.69 -3.15 -18.60
N PRO A 175 -31.55 -4.19 -18.72
CA PRO A 175 -31.74 -5.16 -17.65
C PRO A 175 -30.41 -5.85 -17.32
N LEU A 176 -30.18 -6.19 -16.05
CA LEU A 176 -28.93 -6.84 -15.63
C LEU A 176 -28.70 -8.16 -16.34
N GLU A 177 -29.76 -8.93 -16.57
CA GLU A 177 -29.71 -10.27 -17.15
C GLU A 177 -29.27 -10.34 -18.64
N VAL A 178 -29.26 -9.21 -19.34
CA VAL A 178 -28.79 -9.13 -20.74
C VAL A 178 -27.37 -8.56 -20.86
N CYS A 179 -26.66 -8.43 -19.77
CA CYS A 179 -25.35 -7.82 -19.71
C CYS A 179 -24.29 -8.75 -19.12
N ASN A 180 -23.11 -8.74 -19.72
CA ASN A 180 -21.91 -9.39 -19.22
C ASN A 180 -20.80 -8.34 -18.96
N ILE A 181 -19.99 -8.55 -17.95
CA ILE A 181 -18.76 -7.78 -17.73
C ILE A 181 -17.76 -8.11 -18.84
N VAL A 182 -17.27 -7.11 -19.54
CA VAL A 182 -16.26 -7.28 -20.60
C VAL A 182 -14.93 -7.74 -20.01
N ALA A 183 -14.32 -8.74 -20.60
CA ALA A 183 -13.01 -9.26 -20.22
C ALA A 183 -11.89 -8.20 -20.41
N GLY A 184 -10.80 -8.33 -19.66
CA GLY A 184 -9.61 -7.51 -19.81
C GLY A 184 -9.70 -6.12 -19.17
N GLN A 185 -10.55 -5.94 -18.18
CA GLN A 185 -10.66 -4.70 -17.42
C GLN A 185 -9.90 -4.80 -16.10
N ARG A 186 -8.80 -4.04 -15.99
CA ARG A 186 -8.03 -3.96 -14.77
C ARG A 186 -8.83 -3.29 -13.65
N CYS A 187 -8.73 -3.83 -12.44
CA CYS A 187 -9.28 -3.21 -11.25
C CYS A 187 -8.32 -2.15 -10.70
N ILE A 188 -8.67 -0.88 -10.85
CA ILE A 188 -7.92 0.26 -10.28
C ILE A 188 -8.44 0.68 -8.91
N LYS A 189 -9.62 0.18 -8.50
CA LYS A 189 -10.19 0.46 -7.19
C LYS A 189 -9.41 -0.27 -6.11
N LYS A 190 -9.33 0.35 -4.93
CA LYS A 190 -8.62 -0.23 -3.79
C LYS A 190 -9.19 -1.60 -3.41
N LEU A 191 -8.31 -2.57 -3.23
CA LEU A 191 -8.67 -3.88 -2.73
C LEU A 191 -9.04 -3.82 -1.24
N THR A 192 -9.96 -4.69 -0.81
CA THR A 192 -10.22 -4.91 0.61
C THR A 192 -9.02 -5.60 1.27
N ASP A 193 -8.98 -5.63 2.60
CA ASP A 193 -7.89 -6.30 3.32
C ASP A 193 -7.87 -7.80 3.05
N MET A 194 -9.05 -8.43 2.93
CA MET A 194 -9.16 -9.84 2.57
C MET A 194 -8.68 -10.10 1.14
N GLN A 195 -9.06 -9.26 0.20
CA GLN A 195 -8.61 -9.34 -1.19
C GLN A 195 -7.09 -9.13 -1.29
N THR A 196 -6.53 -8.19 -0.54
CA THR A 196 -5.09 -7.95 -0.47
C THR A 196 -4.35 -9.17 0.12
N SER A 197 -4.88 -9.75 1.19
CA SER A 197 -4.31 -10.97 1.78
C SER A 197 -4.32 -12.14 0.79
N THR A 198 -5.42 -12.33 0.07
CA THR A 198 -5.54 -13.36 -0.96
C THR A 198 -4.58 -13.10 -2.13
N MET A 199 -4.43 -11.84 -2.56
CA MET A 199 -3.47 -11.44 -3.58
C MET A 199 -2.04 -11.78 -3.18
N ILE A 200 -1.64 -11.43 -1.95
CA ILE A 200 -0.30 -11.73 -1.43
C ILE A 200 -0.05 -13.25 -1.42
N LYS A 201 -1.00 -14.04 -0.94
CA LYS A 201 -0.87 -15.51 -0.92
C LYS A 201 -0.75 -16.10 -2.33
N ALA A 202 -1.50 -15.57 -3.31
CA ALA A 202 -1.47 -16.04 -4.68
C ALA A 202 -0.19 -15.65 -5.43
N THR A 203 0.46 -14.56 -5.03
CA THR A 203 1.61 -13.98 -5.74
C THR A 203 2.94 -14.18 -5.03
N ALA A 204 2.93 -14.69 -3.79
CA ALA A 204 4.16 -14.98 -3.05
C ALA A 204 4.97 -16.07 -3.78
N ARG A 205 6.22 -15.77 -4.07
CA ARG A 205 7.17 -16.67 -4.74
C ARG A 205 8.51 -16.65 -4.01
N SER A 206 9.14 -17.82 -3.90
CA SER A 206 10.56 -17.88 -3.51
C SER A 206 11.43 -17.33 -4.65
N ALA A 207 12.64 -16.88 -4.34
CA ALA A 207 13.57 -16.42 -5.37
C ALA A 207 13.86 -17.48 -6.45
N PRO A 208 14.08 -18.76 -6.12
CA PRO A 208 14.23 -19.82 -7.13
C PRO A 208 12.98 -20.03 -8.00
N ASP A 209 11.79 -19.93 -7.41
CA ASP A 209 10.54 -20.06 -8.18
C ASP A 209 10.37 -18.92 -9.17
N ARG A 210 10.68 -17.69 -8.72
CA ARG A 210 10.61 -16.50 -9.57
C ARG A 210 11.59 -16.58 -10.73
N GLU A 211 12.82 -17.03 -10.49
CA GLU A 211 13.80 -17.28 -11.52
C GLU A 211 13.30 -18.29 -12.57
N ARG A 212 12.74 -19.42 -12.11
CA ARG A 212 12.15 -20.42 -13.01
C ARG A 212 11.00 -19.85 -13.85
N GLU A 213 10.11 -19.07 -13.25
CA GLU A 213 8.99 -18.43 -13.96
C GLU A 213 9.49 -17.46 -15.03
N ILE A 214 10.50 -16.65 -14.73
CA ILE A 214 11.11 -15.71 -15.69
C ILE A 214 11.78 -16.46 -16.83
N ASN A 215 12.55 -17.50 -16.54
CA ASN A 215 13.19 -18.34 -17.56
C ASN A 215 12.16 -19.02 -18.46
N ASN A 216 11.07 -19.53 -17.90
CA ASN A 216 9.98 -20.12 -18.67
C ASN A 216 9.28 -19.08 -19.56
N LEU A 217 9.12 -17.86 -19.07
CA LEU A 217 8.54 -16.76 -19.82
C LEU A 217 9.40 -16.39 -21.04
N ILE A 218 10.72 -16.29 -20.88
CA ILE A 218 11.65 -16.00 -21.97
C ILE A 218 11.59 -17.11 -23.04
N ARG A 219 11.57 -18.38 -22.63
CA ARG A 219 11.47 -19.50 -23.56
C ARG A 219 10.15 -19.49 -24.35
N ARG A 220 9.02 -19.21 -23.69
CA ARG A 220 7.71 -19.13 -24.35
C ARG A 220 7.58 -17.94 -25.28
N ALA A 221 8.18 -16.82 -24.91
CA ALA A 221 8.15 -15.59 -25.69
C ALA A 221 8.88 -15.73 -27.03
N ASP A 222 9.92 -16.58 -27.08
CA ASP A 222 10.72 -16.84 -28.30
C ASP A 222 11.06 -15.55 -29.08
N PHE A 223 11.62 -14.59 -28.37
CA PHE A 223 11.84 -13.22 -28.86
C PHE A 223 12.62 -13.15 -30.18
N ASN A 224 13.60 -14.05 -30.36
CA ASN A 224 14.45 -14.03 -31.55
C ASN A 224 13.72 -14.48 -32.82
N ASN A 225 12.57 -15.14 -32.69
CA ASN A 225 11.71 -15.49 -33.80
C ASN A 225 10.56 -14.50 -34.04
N ASP A 226 10.44 -13.46 -33.19
CA ASP A 226 9.47 -12.38 -33.38
C ASP A 226 9.89 -11.49 -34.56
N PRO A 227 9.00 -11.26 -35.54
CA PRO A 227 9.34 -10.47 -36.74
C PRO A 227 9.71 -9.01 -36.39
N TYR A 228 9.11 -8.42 -35.39
CA TYR A 228 9.43 -7.04 -34.97
C TYR A 228 10.79 -6.95 -34.31
N VAL A 229 11.15 -7.94 -33.46
CA VAL A 229 12.47 -8.00 -32.84
C VAL A 229 13.55 -8.12 -33.90
N ARG A 230 13.32 -8.93 -34.95
CA ARG A 230 14.23 -9.06 -36.09
C ARG A 230 14.34 -7.78 -36.90
N GLU A 231 13.21 -7.12 -37.18
CA GLU A 231 13.18 -5.86 -37.95
C GLU A 231 13.98 -4.75 -37.21
N PHE A 232 13.94 -4.69 -35.91
CA PHE A 232 14.77 -3.79 -35.11
C PHE A 232 16.23 -4.24 -34.99
N GLY A 233 16.62 -5.36 -35.58
CA GLY A 233 17.99 -5.88 -35.51
C GLY A 233 18.43 -6.30 -34.13
N LEU A 234 17.48 -6.67 -33.26
CA LEU A 234 17.75 -7.08 -31.90
C LEU A 234 17.93 -8.59 -31.78
N SER A 235 18.88 -9.01 -30.96
CA SER A 235 19.06 -10.39 -30.54
C SER A 235 19.07 -10.46 -29.01
N ILE A 236 18.26 -11.35 -28.44
CA ILE A 236 18.06 -11.49 -27.01
C ILE A 236 18.67 -12.81 -26.56
N SER A 237 19.59 -12.77 -25.61
CA SER A 237 20.16 -13.97 -24.98
C SER A 237 19.07 -14.72 -24.20
N ASN A 238 19.04 -16.05 -24.33
CA ASN A 238 18.14 -16.91 -23.59
C ASN A 238 18.64 -17.19 -22.15
N THR A 239 19.86 -16.77 -21.83
CA THR A 239 20.44 -16.88 -20.50
C THR A 239 20.45 -15.52 -19.81
N MET A 240 20.08 -15.51 -18.54
CA MET A 240 20.17 -14.30 -17.73
C MET A 240 21.63 -13.83 -17.63
N MET A 241 21.80 -12.51 -17.49
CA MET A 241 23.12 -11.93 -17.23
C MET A 241 23.63 -12.37 -15.87
N GLU A 242 24.86 -12.88 -15.83
CA GLU A 242 25.54 -13.19 -14.58
C GLU A 242 26.39 -11.98 -14.13
N VAL A 243 26.27 -11.63 -12.86
CA VAL A 243 27.06 -10.57 -12.24
C VAL A 243 27.77 -11.09 -10.99
N ARG A 244 28.96 -10.58 -10.74
CA ARG A 244 29.68 -10.90 -9.50
C ARG A 244 29.11 -10.04 -8.37
N GLY A 245 28.63 -10.70 -7.32
CA GLY A 245 28.21 -10.07 -6.08
C GLY A 245 29.14 -10.41 -4.93
N ARG A 246 29.12 -9.59 -3.89
CA ARG A 246 29.82 -9.86 -2.64
C ARG A 246 28.78 -9.98 -1.52
N VAL A 247 28.75 -11.13 -0.87
CA VAL A 247 27.95 -11.32 0.34
C VAL A 247 28.73 -10.75 1.51
N LEU A 248 28.21 -9.71 2.13
CA LEU A 248 28.80 -9.12 3.31
C LEU A 248 28.49 -9.98 4.55
N PRO A 249 29.43 -10.13 5.49
CA PRO A 249 29.13 -10.79 6.75
C PRO A 249 28.07 -9.99 7.52
N PRO A 250 27.17 -10.67 8.29
CA PRO A 250 26.18 -9.97 9.08
C PRO A 250 26.89 -9.12 10.17
N PRO A 251 26.39 -7.91 10.46
CA PRO A 251 26.97 -7.08 11.50
C PRO A 251 26.65 -7.67 12.88
N LYS A 252 27.58 -7.58 13.81
CA LYS A 252 27.32 -7.91 15.22
C LYS A 252 26.60 -6.75 15.87
N LEU A 253 25.46 -7.05 16.52
CA LEU A 253 24.66 -6.08 17.27
C LEU A 253 24.98 -6.18 18.76
N GLN A 254 25.03 -5.03 19.43
CA GLN A 254 25.23 -4.96 20.87
C GLN A 254 23.96 -4.42 21.53
N TYR A 255 23.53 -5.14 22.55
CA TYR A 255 22.44 -4.78 23.45
C TYR A 255 22.97 -4.21 24.77
N GLY A 256 22.09 -3.86 25.68
CA GLY A 256 22.38 -3.28 26.97
C GLY A 256 22.28 -4.27 28.13
N GLY A 257 21.95 -3.74 29.30
CA GLY A 257 21.91 -4.47 30.55
C GLY A 257 23.31 -4.76 31.13
N ARG A 258 23.33 -5.54 32.18
CA ARG A 258 24.60 -5.89 32.87
C ARG A 258 25.51 -6.74 31.99
N THR A 259 24.95 -7.65 31.21
CA THR A 259 25.69 -8.62 30.39
C THR A 259 26.11 -8.07 29.03
N LYS A 260 25.56 -6.95 28.59
CA LYS A 260 25.83 -6.33 27.27
C LYS A 260 25.85 -7.37 26.15
N GLN A 261 24.82 -8.21 26.08
CA GLN A 261 24.74 -9.32 25.14
C GLN A 261 24.83 -8.86 23.69
N GLN A 262 25.38 -9.69 22.85
CA GLN A 262 25.51 -9.47 21.43
C GLN A 262 24.58 -10.41 20.65
N ALA A 263 24.13 -9.97 19.49
CA ALA A 263 23.40 -10.78 18.53
C ALA A 263 24.10 -10.75 17.17
N ILE A 264 24.14 -11.92 16.53
CA ILE A 264 24.61 -12.05 15.15
C ILE A 264 23.38 -12.43 14.32
N PRO A 265 22.93 -11.56 13.41
CA PRO A 265 21.84 -11.91 12.50
C PRO A 265 22.17 -13.15 11.68
N ASN A 266 21.21 -14.04 11.53
CA ASN A 266 21.29 -15.22 10.67
C ASN A 266 20.23 -15.11 9.58
N GLN A 267 20.66 -15.09 8.32
CA GLN A 267 19.77 -14.85 7.17
C GLN A 267 18.85 -13.63 7.36
N GLY A 268 19.39 -12.54 7.89
CA GLY A 268 18.66 -11.31 8.14
C GLY A 268 17.73 -11.32 9.36
N VAL A 269 17.75 -12.35 10.19
CA VAL A 269 16.84 -12.49 11.34
C VAL A 269 17.61 -12.52 12.64
N TRP A 270 17.12 -11.78 13.63
CA TRP A 270 17.55 -11.82 15.03
C TRP A 270 16.38 -11.44 15.95
N ASP A 271 16.49 -11.69 17.23
CA ASP A 271 15.46 -11.41 18.21
C ASP A 271 15.99 -10.86 19.55
N MET A 272 15.04 -10.45 20.38
CA MET A 272 15.30 -9.85 21.69
C MET A 272 15.34 -10.84 22.87
N ARG A 273 15.12 -12.13 22.64
CA ARG A 273 15.02 -13.10 23.73
C ARG A 273 16.27 -13.09 24.61
N GLY A 274 16.06 -12.94 25.92
CA GLY A 274 17.14 -12.88 26.90
C GLY A 274 18.02 -11.63 26.84
N LYS A 275 17.64 -10.61 26.08
CA LYS A 275 18.41 -9.37 25.89
C LYS A 275 17.64 -8.16 26.41
N GLN A 276 18.37 -7.11 26.76
CA GLN A 276 17.82 -5.81 27.14
C GLN A 276 18.22 -4.74 26.13
N PHE A 277 17.39 -3.73 25.96
CA PHE A 277 17.71 -2.60 25.09
C PHE A 277 19.05 -1.97 25.47
N HIS A 278 19.79 -1.51 24.48
CA HIS A 278 21.03 -0.76 24.71
C HIS A 278 20.78 0.43 25.64
N THR A 279 19.72 1.20 25.37
CA THR A 279 19.24 2.31 26.19
C THR A 279 17.71 2.22 26.27
N GLY A 280 17.20 1.63 27.33
CA GLY A 280 15.75 1.54 27.59
C GLY A 280 15.24 2.81 28.27
N VAL A 281 14.05 3.25 27.87
CA VAL A 281 13.35 4.40 28.48
C VAL A 281 12.46 3.91 29.61
N GLU A 282 12.54 4.54 30.77
CA GLU A 282 11.60 4.30 31.87
C GLU A 282 10.28 5.02 31.60
N ILE A 283 9.18 4.28 31.64
CA ILE A 283 7.82 4.81 31.46
C ILE A 283 7.13 4.93 32.79
N ARG A 284 6.92 6.17 33.25
CA ARG A 284 6.27 6.47 34.54
C ARG A 284 4.82 6.89 34.38
N MET A 285 4.47 7.52 33.26
CA MET A 285 3.13 8.03 33.02
C MET A 285 2.70 7.72 31.59
N TRP A 286 1.66 6.92 31.48
CA TRP A 286 1.11 6.49 30.22
C TRP A 286 -0.40 6.26 30.29
N ALA A 287 -1.07 6.21 29.17
CA ALA A 287 -2.51 6.09 29.06
C ALA A 287 -2.90 5.04 28.03
N ILE A 288 -4.11 4.51 28.16
CA ILE A 288 -4.75 3.63 27.18
C ILE A 288 -6.04 4.29 26.69
N ALA A 289 -6.17 4.46 25.38
CA ALA A 289 -7.38 4.88 24.70
C ALA A 289 -7.89 3.71 23.83
N CYS A 290 -9.02 3.13 24.17
CA CYS A 290 -9.58 1.99 23.45
C CYS A 290 -10.70 2.44 22.52
N PHE A 291 -10.46 2.36 21.21
CA PHE A 291 -11.43 2.65 20.15
C PHE A 291 -12.15 1.40 19.64
N ALA A 292 -11.84 0.23 20.21
CA ALA A 292 -12.62 -0.97 19.99
C ALA A 292 -13.85 -0.98 20.93
N PRO A 293 -15.00 -1.49 20.47
CA PRO A 293 -16.18 -1.62 21.34
C PRO A 293 -15.91 -2.47 22.58
N GLN A 294 -16.44 -2.08 23.72
CA GLN A 294 -16.25 -2.80 24.99
C GLN A 294 -16.68 -4.27 24.92
N ARG A 295 -17.71 -4.58 24.11
CA ARG A 295 -18.15 -5.96 23.86
C ARG A 295 -17.10 -6.83 23.15
N THR A 296 -16.20 -6.23 22.37
CA THR A 296 -15.15 -6.93 21.62
C THR A 296 -13.79 -6.85 22.27
N CYS A 297 -13.54 -5.83 23.08
CA CYS A 297 -12.30 -5.65 23.85
C CYS A 297 -12.66 -5.25 25.28
N ARG A 298 -12.79 -6.24 26.15
CA ARG A 298 -13.29 -6.06 27.53
C ARG A 298 -12.20 -5.50 28.44
N GLU A 299 -12.61 -4.96 29.58
CA GLU A 299 -11.69 -4.39 30.57
C GLU A 299 -10.71 -5.43 31.13
N ASP A 300 -11.15 -6.67 31.30
CA ASP A 300 -10.29 -7.77 31.74
C ASP A 300 -9.19 -8.08 30.72
N ALA A 301 -9.50 -8.00 29.43
CA ALA A 301 -8.51 -8.14 28.36
C ALA A 301 -7.49 -7.00 28.36
N LEU A 302 -7.94 -5.76 28.55
CA LEU A 302 -7.04 -4.59 28.69
C LEU A 302 -6.14 -4.71 29.91
N ARG A 303 -6.67 -5.19 31.02
CA ARG A 303 -5.91 -5.40 32.26
C ARG A 303 -4.85 -6.49 32.08
N ASN A 304 -5.22 -7.62 31.50
CA ASN A 304 -4.27 -8.70 31.20
C ASN A 304 -3.19 -8.24 30.21
N PHE A 305 -3.56 -7.52 29.15
CA PHE A 305 -2.63 -6.94 28.19
C PHE A 305 -1.63 -6.02 28.90
N THR A 306 -2.09 -5.14 29.79
CA THR A 306 -1.23 -4.25 30.59
C THR A 306 -0.22 -5.03 31.40
N GLN A 307 -0.66 -6.06 32.12
CA GLN A 307 0.23 -6.90 32.95
C GLN A 307 1.29 -7.60 32.09
N GLN A 308 0.90 -8.19 30.97
CA GLN A 308 1.82 -8.89 30.08
C GLN A 308 2.80 -7.92 29.40
N LEU A 309 2.33 -6.75 28.98
CA LEU A 309 3.18 -5.72 28.40
C LEU A 309 4.22 -5.21 29.42
N GLN A 310 3.80 -4.94 30.65
CA GLN A 310 4.71 -4.53 31.72
C GLN A 310 5.80 -5.55 31.98
N LYS A 311 5.43 -6.83 32.07
CA LYS A 311 6.39 -7.92 32.27
C LYS A 311 7.44 -7.97 31.16
N ILE A 312 7.00 -8.03 29.90
CA ILE A 312 7.89 -8.11 28.74
C ILE A 312 8.75 -6.85 28.62
N SER A 313 8.18 -5.69 28.88
CA SER A 313 8.89 -4.41 28.83
C SER A 313 9.96 -4.31 29.91
N ASN A 314 9.65 -4.73 31.14
CA ASN A 314 10.63 -4.75 32.23
C ASN A 314 11.79 -5.72 31.92
N ASP A 315 11.47 -6.91 31.43
CA ASP A 315 12.48 -7.90 31.01
C ASP A 315 13.36 -7.39 29.88
N ALA A 316 12.82 -6.56 28.98
CA ALA A 316 13.54 -5.93 27.86
C ALA A 316 14.36 -4.71 28.27
N GLY A 317 14.36 -4.30 29.54
CA GLY A 317 15.09 -3.12 30.02
C GLY A 317 14.41 -1.78 29.72
N MET A 318 13.11 -1.79 29.47
CA MET A 318 12.25 -0.60 29.34
C MET A 318 11.16 -0.65 30.43
N PRO A 319 11.46 -0.29 31.70
CA PRO A 319 10.53 -0.47 32.79
C PRO A 319 9.27 0.38 32.61
N ILE A 320 8.11 -0.25 32.75
CA ILE A 320 6.82 0.45 32.87
C ILE A 320 6.42 0.41 34.34
N ILE A 321 6.43 1.57 34.96
CA ILE A 321 6.15 1.71 36.39
C ILE A 321 4.69 2.10 36.59
N GLY A 322 4.00 1.34 37.46
CA GLY A 322 2.63 1.61 37.83
C GLY A 322 1.60 1.29 36.74
N GLN A 323 0.35 1.56 37.07
CA GLN A 323 -0.78 1.36 36.16
C GLN A 323 -0.93 2.55 35.20
N PRO A 324 -1.64 2.40 34.06
CA PRO A 324 -1.96 3.54 33.23
C PRO A 324 -2.77 4.57 34.01
N CYS A 325 -2.42 5.84 33.88
CA CYS A 325 -3.13 6.95 34.54
C CYS A 325 -4.53 7.20 33.99
N PHE A 326 -4.81 6.63 32.82
CA PHE A 326 -6.09 6.76 32.14
C PHE A 326 -6.31 5.50 31.29
N CYS A 327 -7.51 4.94 31.33
CA CYS A 327 -7.92 3.82 30.50
C CYS A 327 -9.43 3.94 30.22
N LYS A 328 -9.78 4.44 29.02
CA LYS A 328 -11.19 4.65 28.64
C LYS A 328 -11.47 4.27 27.19
N TYR A 329 -12.74 4.00 26.92
CA TYR A 329 -13.27 3.71 25.60
C TYR A 329 -13.69 4.98 24.88
N ALA A 330 -13.56 4.95 23.55
CA ALA A 330 -14.05 5.96 22.63
C ALA A 330 -14.51 5.28 21.33
N THR A 331 -15.26 5.94 20.47
CA THR A 331 -15.95 5.26 19.38
C THR A 331 -15.53 5.69 17.98
N GLY A 332 -15.12 6.91 17.76
CA GLY A 332 -14.88 7.42 16.41
C GLY A 332 -13.69 8.39 16.30
N PRO A 333 -13.29 8.74 15.07
CA PRO A 333 -12.17 9.66 14.85
C PRO A 333 -12.41 11.07 15.40
N ASP A 334 -13.65 11.51 15.49
CA ASP A 334 -14.06 12.80 16.07
C ASP A 334 -13.76 12.92 17.57
N GLN A 335 -13.61 11.80 18.26
CA GLN A 335 -13.28 11.75 19.70
C GLN A 335 -11.78 11.76 19.98
N VAL A 336 -10.93 11.59 18.98
CA VAL A 336 -9.48 11.51 19.15
C VAL A 336 -8.91 12.83 19.67
N GLU A 337 -9.14 13.93 18.97
CA GLU A 337 -8.55 15.22 19.33
C GLU A 337 -9.04 15.73 20.69
N PRO A 338 -10.34 15.72 21.03
CA PRO A 338 -10.80 16.11 22.36
C PRO A 338 -10.19 15.27 23.48
N MET A 339 -10.12 13.94 23.29
CA MET A 339 -9.51 13.05 24.28
C MET A 339 -8.04 13.32 24.48
N PHE A 340 -7.27 13.52 23.42
CA PHE A 340 -5.83 13.74 23.49
C PHE A 340 -5.51 15.13 24.07
N ARG A 341 -6.31 16.14 23.78
CA ARG A 341 -6.19 17.46 24.44
C ARG A 341 -6.46 17.36 25.94
N TYR A 342 -7.48 16.63 26.35
CA TYR A 342 -7.76 16.34 27.74
C TYR A 342 -6.58 15.64 28.42
N LEU A 343 -6.04 14.58 27.80
CA LEU A 343 -4.89 13.85 28.33
C LEU A 343 -3.67 14.74 28.52
N LYS A 344 -3.36 15.57 27.53
CA LYS A 344 -2.22 16.47 27.58
C LYS A 344 -2.35 17.53 28.65
N SER A 345 -3.53 18.09 28.85
CA SER A 345 -3.77 19.13 29.86
C SER A 345 -3.87 18.58 31.27
N THR A 346 -4.45 17.38 31.43
CA THR A 346 -4.71 16.79 32.75
C THR A 346 -3.49 16.06 33.31
N PHE A 347 -2.76 15.34 32.45
CA PHE A 347 -1.61 14.53 32.86
C PHE A 347 -0.31 15.15 32.35
N GLN A 348 0.20 16.10 33.08
CA GLN A 348 1.50 16.71 32.75
C GLN A 348 2.61 15.68 32.86
N GLY A 349 3.48 15.59 31.85
CA GLY A 349 4.53 14.57 31.77
C GLY A 349 4.07 13.23 31.22
N LEU A 350 2.87 13.16 30.64
CA LEU A 350 2.39 11.97 29.91
C LEU A 350 3.38 11.62 28.79
N GLN A 351 3.91 10.39 28.83
CA GLN A 351 4.97 9.95 27.93
C GLN A 351 4.41 9.20 26.71
N LEU A 352 3.33 8.46 26.88
CA LEU A 352 2.82 7.54 25.87
C LEU A 352 1.30 7.35 25.98
N VAL A 353 0.63 7.32 24.85
CA VAL A 353 -0.75 6.83 24.72
C VAL A 353 -0.76 5.57 23.89
N VAL A 354 -1.16 4.47 24.50
CA VAL A 354 -1.44 3.20 23.79
C VAL A 354 -2.86 3.25 23.28
N VAL A 355 -3.03 3.12 21.97
CA VAL A 355 -4.32 3.21 21.30
C VAL A 355 -4.73 1.84 20.78
N VAL A 356 -5.84 1.32 21.29
CA VAL A 356 -6.39 0.04 20.84
C VAL A 356 -7.41 0.28 19.74
N LEU A 357 -7.18 -0.34 18.58
CA LEU A 357 -8.00 -0.19 17.39
C LEU A 357 -8.79 -1.47 17.09
N PRO A 358 -10.05 -1.37 16.62
CA PRO A 358 -10.88 -2.54 16.31
C PRO A 358 -10.37 -3.32 15.07
N GLY A 359 -9.53 -2.71 14.26
CA GLY A 359 -9.01 -3.21 13.00
C GLY A 359 -8.64 -2.05 12.10
N LYS A 360 -8.91 -2.16 10.81
CA LYS A 360 -8.75 -1.03 9.87
C LYS A 360 -9.86 -0.02 10.11
N THR A 361 -9.47 1.19 10.46
CA THR A 361 -10.39 2.26 10.86
C THR A 361 -9.78 3.62 10.53
N PRO A 362 -10.60 4.65 10.20
CA PRO A 362 -10.11 6.02 10.03
C PRO A 362 -9.53 6.63 11.33
N VAL A 363 -9.82 6.03 12.49
CA VAL A 363 -9.24 6.43 13.78
C VAL A 363 -7.71 6.41 13.75
N TYR A 364 -7.09 5.44 13.09
CA TYR A 364 -5.63 5.36 13.00
C TYR A 364 -5.01 6.62 12.38
N ALA A 365 -5.54 7.07 11.26
CA ALA A 365 -5.04 8.28 10.59
C ALA A 365 -5.22 9.52 11.48
N GLU A 366 -6.35 9.63 12.16
CA GLU A 366 -6.63 10.75 13.06
C GLU A 366 -5.74 10.74 14.31
N VAL A 367 -5.50 9.57 14.90
CA VAL A 367 -4.54 9.40 16.02
C VAL A 367 -3.15 9.88 15.60
N LYS A 368 -2.69 9.53 14.41
CA LYS A 368 -1.38 9.96 13.91
C LYS A 368 -1.35 11.45 13.58
N ARG A 369 -2.40 11.98 12.98
CA ARG A 369 -2.52 13.41 12.73
C ARG A 369 -2.46 14.23 14.02
N VAL A 370 -3.26 13.87 15.00
CA VAL A 370 -3.35 14.60 16.27
C VAL A 370 -2.08 14.42 17.10
N GLY A 371 -1.61 13.19 17.25
CA GLY A 371 -0.43 12.88 18.06
C GLY A 371 0.86 13.45 17.48
N ASP A 372 1.09 13.26 16.18
CA ASP A 372 2.37 13.61 15.55
C ASP A 372 2.42 15.06 15.07
N THR A 373 1.29 15.65 14.64
CA THR A 373 1.29 16.97 13.97
C THR A 373 0.63 18.10 14.78
N VAL A 374 -0.35 17.79 15.62
CA VAL A 374 -1.10 18.81 16.36
C VAL A 374 -0.59 18.97 17.79
N LEU A 375 -0.44 17.90 18.54
CA LEU A 375 -0.16 17.93 19.97
C LEU A 375 1.26 17.49 20.36
N GLY A 376 1.98 16.80 19.48
CA GLY A 376 3.31 16.28 19.78
C GLY A 376 3.32 15.22 20.88
N MET A 377 2.38 14.29 20.84
CA MET A 377 2.23 13.19 21.80
C MET A 377 2.65 11.87 21.17
N ALA A 378 3.49 11.09 21.86
CA ALA A 378 3.86 9.76 21.40
C ALA A 378 2.68 8.79 21.53
N THR A 379 2.38 8.07 20.45
CA THR A 379 1.29 7.10 20.38
C THR A 379 1.77 5.75 19.86
N GLN A 380 1.26 4.67 20.45
CA GLN A 380 1.44 3.31 19.96
C GLN A 380 0.08 2.66 19.73
N CYS A 381 -0.24 2.37 18.47
CA CYS A 381 -1.45 1.65 18.12
C CYS A 381 -1.25 0.14 18.19
N VAL A 382 -2.27 -0.56 18.64
CA VAL A 382 -2.36 -2.02 18.69
C VAL A 382 -3.76 -2.46 18.31
N GLN A 383 -3.89 -3.55 17.55
CA GLN A 383 -5.21 -4.09 17.21
C GLN A 383 -5.83 -4.84 18.38
N ALA A 384 -7.14 -4.71 18.57
CA ALA A 384 -7.90 -5.37 19.62
C ALA A 384 -7.69 -6.89 19.66
N LYS A 385 -7.55 -7.54 18.51
CA LYS A 385 -7.25 -8.98 18.44
C LYS A 385 -5.96 -9.37 19.17
N ASN A 386 -4.95 -8.49 19.15
CA ASN A 386 -3.66 -8.71 19.82
C ASN A 386 -3.70 -8.34 21.31
N VAL A 387 -4.67 -7.54 21.71
CA VAL A 387 -4.99 -7.27 23.12
C VAL A 387 -5.77 -8.44 23.73
N ASN A 388 -6.76 -8.94 23.02
CA ASN A 388 -7.60 -10.07 23.47
C ASN A 388 -6.81 -11.39 23.53
N LYS A 389 -5.87 -11.57 22.62
CA LYS A 389 -4.98 -12.73 22.59
C LYS A 389 -3.54 -12.26 22.46
N THR A 390 -2.93 -12.04 23.61
CA THR A 390 -1.52 -11.61 23.68
C THR A 390 -0.57 -12.73 23.31
N SER A 391 0.56 -12.38 22.67
CA SER A 391 1.69 -13.28 22.51
C SER A 391 2.98 -12.58 22.90
N PRO A 392 3.96 -13.27 23.49
CA PRO A 392 5.24 -12.67 23.86
C PRO A 392 5.94 -11.97 22.68
N GLN A 393 5.88 -12.56 21.50
CA GLN A 393 6.48 -11.98 20.28
C GLN A 393 5.81 -10.66 19.87
N THR A 394 4.50 -10.59 19.91
CA THR A 394 3.75 -9.36 19.59
C THR A 394 4.07 -8.25 20.58
N LEU A 395 4.10 -8.57 21.86
CA LEU A 395 4.41 -7.60 22.93
C LEU A 395 5.87 -7.14 22.85
N SER A 396 6.79 -8.04 22.58
CA SER A 396 8.19 -7.69 22.34
C SER A 396 8.34 -6.73 21.15
N ASN A 397 7.63 -6.98 20.07
CA ASN A 397 7.62 -6.09 18.90
C ASN A 397 7.01 -4.71 19.20
N LEU A 398 6.01 -4.65 20.09
CA LEU A 398 5.50 -3.35 20.58
C LEU A 398 6.55 -2.60 21.39
N CYS A 399 7.26 -3.28 22.28
CA CYS A 399 8.33 -2.68 23.09
C CYS A 399 9.45 -2.09 22.22
N LEU A 400 9.87 -2.77 21.15
CA LEU A 400 10.84 -2.25 20.17
C LEU A 400 10.40 -0.88 19.63
N LYS A 401 9.14 -0.76 19.25
CA LYS A 401 8.57 0.48 18.69
C LYS A 401 8.42 1.57 19.75
N ILE A 402 7.95 1.21 20.93
CA ILE A 402 7.74 2.16 22.04
C ILE A 402 9.07 2.77 22.47
N ASN A 403 10.10 1.96 22.68
CA ASN A 403 11.40 2.43 23.12
C ASN A 403 12.00 3.48 22.16
N VAL A 404 11.94 3.21 20.85
CA VAL A 404 12.42 4.17 19.83
C VAL A 404 11.60 5.46 19.82
N LYS A 405 10.27 5.37 19.90
CA LYS A 405 9.39 6.54 19.94
C LYS A 405 9.65 7.44 21.13
N LEU A 406 10.07 6.87 22.25
CA LEU A 406 10.37 7.61 23.47
C LEU A 406 11.84 8.06 23.57
N GLY A 407 12.64 7.84 22.53
CA GLY A 407 14.03 8.30 22.44
C GLY A 407 15.07 7.29 22.93
N GLY A 408 14.68 6.05 23.20
CA GLY A 408 15.60 4.96 23.54
C GLY A 408 16.34 4.41 22.32
N ILE A 409 17.30 3.56 22.58
CA ILE A 409 18.12 2.88 21.57
C ILE A 409 18.01 1.37 21.80
N ASN A 410 17.47 0.65 20.81
CA ASN A 410 17.25 -0.80 20.96
C ASN A 410 18.56 -1.58 20.90
N SER A 411 19.38 -1.32 19.91
CA SER A 411 20.68 -1.94 19.70
C SER A 411 21.60 -1.05 18.89
N ILE A 412 22.88 -1.30 18.95
CA ILE A 412 23.93 -0.60 18.18
C ILE A 412 24.82 -1.60 17.49
N LEU A 413 25.61 -1.16 16.52
CA LEU A 413 26.71 -1.93 15.99
C LEU A 413 27.81 -2.05 17.05
N VAL A 414 28.39 -3.24 17.18
CA VAL A 414 29.56 -3.45 18.04
C VAL A 414 30.66 -2.46 17.62
N PRO A 415 31.24 -1.67 18.54
CA PRO A 415 32.17 -0.59 18.17
C PRO A 415 33.35 -1.01 17.32
N ASN A 416 33.93 -2.18 17.60
CA ASN A 416 35.13 -2.67 16.93
C ASN A 416 34.94 -3.08 15.46
N ILE A 417 33.69 -3.25 15.02
CA ILE A 417 33.37 -3.66 13.62
C ILE A 417 32.76 -2.52 12.80
N ARG A 418 32.70 -1.32 13.36
CA ARG A 418 32.16 -0.16 12.64
C ARG A 418 33.03 0.17 11.43
N PRO A 419 32.45 0.49 10.28
CA PRO A 419 33.19 1.00 9.13
C PRO A 419 33.99 2.26 9.48
N LYS A 420 35.12 2.47 8.81
CA LYS A 420 36.01 3.63 9.03
C LYS A 420 35.30 4.99 8.90
N VAL A 421 34.19 5.06 8.15
CA VAL A 421 33.39 6.27 8.01
C VAL A 421 32.86 6.84 9.33
N PHE A 422 32.72 5.98 10.35
CA PHE A 422 32.30 6.40 11.69
C PHE A 422 33.43 6.95 12.57
N GLY A 423 34.66 6.95 12.09
CA GLY A 423 35.82 7.47 12.83
C GLY A 423 35.81 9.01 12.98
N GLU A 424 35.00 9.70 12.21
CA GLU A 424 34.80 11.15 12.27
C GLU A 424 33.31 11.45 12.35
N PRO A 425 32.92 12.66 12.85
CA PRO A 425 31.52 13.05 12.87
C PRO A 425 30.89 12.98 11.48
N VAL A 426 29.86 12.16 11.32
CA VAL A 426 29.14 11.93 10.07
C VAL A 426 27.65 12.02 10.30
N ILE A 427 26.94 12.67 9.38
CA ILE A 427 25.48 12.66 9.32
C ILE A 427 25.01 11.79 8.15
N PHE A 428 24.08 10.90 8.43
CA PHE A 428 23.37 10.12 7.42
C PHE A 428 22.04 10.78 7.15
N LEU A 429 21.80 11.11 5.87
CA LEU A 429 20.55 11.70 5.41
C LEU A 429 19.84 10.71 4.49
N GLY A 430 18.54 10.58 4.67
CA GLY A 430 17.68 9.81 3.78
C GLY A 430 16.57 10.70 3.25
N ALA A 431 16.26 10.62 1.96
CA ALA A 431 15.22 11.42 1.35
C ALA A 431 14.35 10.62 0.38
N ASP A 432 13.08 10.93 0.37
CA ASP A 432 12.09 10.35 -0.52
C ASP A 432 10.97 11.33 -0.85
N VAL A 433 10.27 11.09 -1.97
CA VAL A 433 9.08 11.85 -2.37
C VAL A 433 7.93 10.89 -2.61
N THR A 434 6.82 11.12 -1.93
CA THR A 434 5.59 10.36 -2.12
C THR A 434 4.65 11.10 -3.06
N HIS A 435 4.17 10.39 -4.08
CA HIS A 435 3.24 10.92 -5.06
C HIS A 435 1.81 10.42 -4.82
N PRO A 436 0.79 11.22 -5.23
CA PRO A 436 -0.60 10.76 -5.20
C PRO A 436 -0.81 9.53 -6.09
N PRO A 437 -1.85 8.71 -5.80
CA PRO A 437 -2.20 7.56 -6.64
C PRO A 437 -2.43 7.94 -8.10
N ALA A 438 -2.25 6.97 -8.99
CA ALA A 438 -2.59 7.14 -10.41
C ALA A 438 -4.06 7.55 -10.57
N GLY A 439 -4.31 8.61 -11.36
CA GLY A 439 -5.66 9.18 -11.56
C GLY A 439 -6.03 10.34 -10.63
N ASP A 440 -5.30 10.57 -9.55
CA ASP A 440 -5.44 11.77 -8.74
C ASP A 440 -4.51 12.87 -9.29
N ASN A 441 -5.09 13.87 -9.92
CA ASN A 441 -4.35 14.97 -10.54
C ASN A 441 -4.34 16.27 -9.69
N LYS A 442 -4.87 16.23 -8.48
CA LYS A 442 -5.07 17.41 -7.65
C LYS A 442 -4.18 17.46 -6.41
N LYS A 443 -3.93 16.32 -5.80
CA LYS A 443 -3.15 16.27 -4.56
C LYS A 443 -1.67 16.56 -4.82
N PRO A 444 -1.01 17.29 -3.89
CA PRO A 444 0.42 17.57 -3.99
C PRO A 444 1.27 16.32 -3.74
N SER A 445 2.52 16.38 -4.12
CA SER A 445 3.55 15.44 -3.67
C SER A 445 4.12 15.89 -2.33
N ILE A 446 4.65 14.96 -1.55
CA ILE A 446 5.21 15.22 -0.22
C ILE A 446 6.65 14.73 -0.22
N ALA A 447 7.58 15.66 0.03
CA ALA A 447 8.99 15.37 0.19
C ALA A 447 9.34 15.24 1.67
N ALA A 448 10.15 14.25 2.01
CA ALA A 448 10.66 14.05 3.36
C ALA A 448 12.18 13.86 3.33
N VAL A 449 12.85 14.45 4.31
CA VAL A 449 14.27 14.23 4.56
C VAL A 449 14.44 13.89 6.04
N VAL A 450 15.17 12.81 6.31
CA VAL A 450 15.53 12.39 7.67
C VAL A 450 17.03 12.47 7.86
N GLY A 451 17.46 12.73 9.09
CA GLY A 451 18.88 12.82 9.41
C GLY A 451 19.21 12.15 10.74
N SER A 452 20.36 11.48 10.80
CA SER A 452 20.86 10.88 12.04
C SER A 452 21.23 11.95 13.08
N MET A 453 20.95 11.66 14.35
CA MET A 453 21.14 12.58 15.46
C MET A 453 22.12 12.05 16.52
N ASP A 454 22.80 10.97 16.26
CA ASP A 454 23.81 10.37 17.13
C ASP A 454 24.88 9.61 16.34
N ALA A 455 25.92 9.16 17.03
CA ALA A 455 27.06 8.47 16.41
C ALA A 455 26.82 6.97 16.14
N HIS A 456 25.70 6.39 16.53
CA HIS A 456 25.44 4.95 16.39
C HIS A 456 25.12 4.49 14.95
N PRO A 457 24.43 5.14 14.03
CA PRO A 457 23.30 6.09 14.08
C PRO A 457 21.99 5.37 14.40
N SER A 458 21.33 5.76 15.45
CA SER A 458 20.12 5.10 15.95
C SER A 458 18.90 6.00 15.97
N ARG A 459 19.05 7.27 16.35
CA ARG A 459 17.98 8.25 16.40
C ARG A 459 18.03 9.17 15.20
N TYR A 460 16.85 9.55 14.72
CA TYR A 460 16.68 10.38 13.54
C TYR A 460 15.69 11.51 13.79
N ALA A 461 15.93 12.65 13.18
CA ALA A 461 14.96 13.72 13.04
C ALA A 461 14.47 13.79 11.60
N ALA A 462 13.28 14.32 11.41
CA ALA A 462 12.64 14.43 10.10
C ALA A 462 12.19 15.85 9.82
N THR A 463 12.22 16.23 8.55
CA THR A 463 11.58 17.43 8.03
C THR A 463 10.80 17.10 6.77
N VAL A 464 9.66 17.76 6.56
CA VAL A 464 8.69 17.44 5.51
C VAL A 464 8.28 18.71 4.78
N ARG A 465 8.07 18.60 3.46
CA ARG A 465 7.55 19.70 2.61
C ARG A 465 6.49 19.18 1.66
N VAL A 466 5.47 19.97 1.47
CA VAL A 466 4.50 19.80 0.38
C VAL A 466 5.06 20.51 -0.85
N GLN A 467 5.01 19.85 -2.00
CA GLN A 467 5.51 20.39 -3.27
C GLN A 467 4.59 20.05 -4.43
N GLN A 468 4.93 20.50 -5.64
CA GLN A 468 4.11 20.31 -6.82
C GLN A 468 3.77 18.84 -7.08
N HIS A 469 2.58 18.65 -7.64
CA HIS A 469 2.07 17.34 -8.04
C HIS A 469 3.07 16.61 -8.94
N ARG A 470 3.46 15.38 -8.55
CA ARG A 470 4.38 14.48 -9.28
C ARG A 470 5.79 15.04 -9.53
N GLN A 471 6.20 16.03 -8.77
CA GLN A 471 7.56 16.54 -8.83
C GLN A 471 8.50 15.65 -8.01
N GLU A 472 9.45 15.00 -8.69
CA GLU A 472 10.44 14.10 -8.05
C GLU A 472 11.55 14.86 -7.35
N VAL A 473 11.94 16.00 -7.88
CA VAL A 473 13.00 16.83 -7.31
C VAL A 473 12.51 17.54 -6.04
N ILE A 474 13.29 17.45 -4.97
CA ILE A 474 12.97 18.11 -3.68
C ILE A 474 13.39 19.59 -3.77
N GLN A 475 12.40 20.48 -3.86
CA GLN A 475 12.64 21.92 -4.06
C GLN A 475 13.36 22.58 -2.88
N ASP A 476 12.94 22.29 -1.65
CA ASP A 476 13.46 22.91 -0.42
C ASP A 476 14.61 22.14 0.22
N LEU A 477 15.30 21.29 -0.54
CA LEU A 477 16.31 20.38 0.02
C LEU A 477 17.37 21.11 0.86
N SER A 478 17.85 22.25 0.41
CA SER A 478 18.88 23.01 1.13
C SER A 478 18.42 23.49 2.51
N TYR A 479 17.19 23.96 2.60
CA TYR A 479 16.60 24.38 3.90
C TYR A 479 16.34 23.19 4.81
N MET A 480 15.82 22.09 4.26
CA MET A 480 15.56 20.85 4.99
C MET A 480 16.85 20.26 5.57
N VAL A 481 17.91 20.20 4.77
CA VAL A 481 19.24 19.75 5.23
C VAL A 481 19.82 20.69 6.28
N LYS A 482 19.68 21.99 6.09
CA LYS A 482 20.14 22.99 7.09
C LYS A 482 19.44 22.79 8.44
N GLU A 483 18.14 22.57 8.45
CA GLU A 483 17.39 22.27 9.68
C GLU A 483 17.95 21.04 10.38
N LEU A 484 18.22 19.96 9.64
CA LEU A 484 18.76 18.72 10.20
C LEU A 484 20.21 18.87 10.69
N LEU A 485 21.03 19.64 10.01
CA LEU A 485 22.39 19.96 10.46
C LEU A 485 22.41 20.76 11.77
N ILE A 486 21.48 21.70 11.93
CA ILE A 486 21.30 22.46 13.18
C ILE A 486 20.89 21.52 14.31
N GLN A 487 19.93 20.63 14.05
CA GLN A 487 19.49 19.64 15.04
C GLN A 487 20.60 18.65 15.39
N PHE A 488 21.39 18.20 14.42
CA PHE A 488 22.55 17.34 14.64
C PHE A 488 23.56 18.01 15.58
N TYR A 489 23.88 19.28 15.33
CA TYR A 489 24.77 20.02 16.22
C TYR A 489 24.20 20.19 17.64
N LYS A 490 22.92 20.48 17.77
CA LYS A 490 22.25 20.58 19.07
C LYS A 490 22.29 19.26 19.85
N SER A 491 22.13 18.13 19.14
CA SER A 491 22.11 16.79 19.71
C SER A 491 23.50 16.26 20.06
N THR A 492 24.49 16.47 19.17
CA THR A 492 25.82 15.86 19.29
C THR A 492 26.92 16.82 19.77
N ARG A 493 26.71 18.14 19.63
CA ARG A 493 27.70 19.21 19.83
C ARG A 493 28.85 19.17 18.81
N PHE A 494 28.75 18.39 17.75
CA PHE A 494 29.72 18.30 16.68
C PHE A 494 29.14 18.79 15.35
N LYS A 495 30.00 19.40 14.53
CA LYS A 495 29.71 19.62 13.11
C LYS A 495 30.14 18.38 12.33
N PRO A 496 29.33 17.84 11.43
CA PRO A 496 29.75 16.69 10.65
C PRO A 496 30.84 17.07 9.65
N ASN A 497 31.85 16.22 9.52
CA ASN A 497 32.89 16.33 8.49
C ASN A 497 32.45 15.66 7.18
N ARG A 498 31.46 14.77 7.27
CA ARG A 498 30.92 14.00 6.14
C ARG A 498 29.40 13.99 6.16
N ILE A 499 28.82 14.11 4.98
CA ILE A 499 27.39 13.89 4.74
C ILE A 499 27.27 12.68 3.82
N ILE A 500 26.54 11.67 4.26
CA ILE A 500 26.16 10.53 3.41
C ILE A 500 24.67 10.66 3.14
N PHE A 501 24.32 10.89 1.89
CA PHE A 501 22.96 11.16 1.46
C PHE A 501 22.40 10.00 0.64
N TYR A 502 21.34 9.37 1.12
CA TYR A 502 20.60 8.32 0.44
C TYR A 502 19.31 8.90 -0.17
N ARG A 503 19.16 8.76 -1.48
CA ARG A 503 17.96 9.20 -2.21
C ARG A 503 17.21 7.99 -2.73
N ASP A 504 15.99 7.78 -2.24
CA ASP A 504 15.11 6.68 -2.64
C ASP A 504 14.11 7.08 -3.73
N GLY A 505 13.57 6.09 -4.44
CA GLY A 505 12.47 6.26 -5.38
C GLY A 505 12.81 6.90 -6.72
N VAL A 506 14.08 7.14 -7.05
CA VAL A 506 14.48 7.77 -8.32
C VAL A 506 14.63 6.74 -9.42
N SER A 507 13.90 6.91 -10.53
CA SER A 507 14.07 6.07 -11.71
C SER A 507 15.39 6.37 -12.42
N GLU A 508 15.95 5.38 -13.12
CA GLU A 508 17.24 5.50 -13.83
C GLU A 508 17.29 6.69 -14.78
N GLY A 509 16.22 6.96 -15.53
CA GLY A 509 16.12 8.11 -16.42
C GLY A 509 16.10 9.48 -15.72
N GLN A 510 15.93 9.51 -14.39
CA GLN A 510 15.90 10.73 -13.58
C GLN A 510 17.17 10.93 -12.75
N PHE A 511 18.13 9.99 -12.77
CA PHE A 511 19.36 10.07 -11.99
C PHE A 511 20.16 11.33 -12.29
N HIS A 512 20.34 11.66 -13.55
CA HIS A 512 21.08 12.86 -13.96
C HIS A 512 20.44 14.13 -13.42
N GLN A 513 19.14 14.26 -13.54
CA GLN A 513 18.40 15.43 -13.09
C GLN A 513 18.49 15.61 -11.58
N VAL A 514 18.32 14.53 -10.82
CA VAL A 514 18.40 14.54 -9.36
C VAL A 514 19.84 14.76 -8.87
N SER A 515 20.82 14.06 -9.47
CA SER A 515 22.22 14.16 -9.08
C SER A 515 22.82 15.53 -9.37
N TYR A 516 22.57 16.09 -10.57
CA TYR A 516 23.06 17.42 -10.96
C TYR A 516 22.52 18.52 -10.05
N GLN A 517 21.24 18.47 -9.70
CA GLN A 517 20.63 19.46 -8.84
C GLN A 517 21.15 19.39 -7.40
N TYR A 518 21.42 18.19 -6.89
CA TYR A 518 21.98 18.01 -5.55
C TYR A 518 23.43 18.47 -5.47
N GLN A 519 24.24 18.19 -6.49
CA GLN A 519 25.60 18.73 -6.58
C GLN A 519 25.59 20.25 -6.60
N TYR A 520 24.71 20.88 -7.35
CA TYR A 520 24.58 22.33 -7.44
C TYR A 520 24.19 22.95 -6.09
N TYR A 521 23.24 22.37 -5.35
CA TYR A 521 22.82 22.89 -4.05
C TYR A 521 23.88 22.73 -2.95
N PHE A 522 24.66 21.66 -2.99
CA PHE A 522 25.71 21.41 -1.99
C PHE A 522 27.02 22.13 -2.29
N LEU A 523 27.34 22.36 -3.57
CA LEU A 523 28.57 23.06 -3.99
C LEU A 523 28.54 24.57 -3.77
N LEU A 524 27.36 25.18 -3.72
CA LEU A 524 27.22 26.65 -3.63
C LEU A 524 27.44 27.26 -2.24
N LYS A 525 27.64 26.48 -1.19
CA LYS A 525 27.95 27.01 0.15
C LYS A 525 29.18 26.35 0.74
N SER A 526 30.31 27.02 0.58
CA SER A 526 31.64 26.85 1.17
C SER A 526 31.69 26.18 2.55
N PHE A 527 31.53 24.88 2.60
CA PHE A 527 31.92 24.09 3.77
C PHE A 527 32.91 23.02 3.30
N LYS A 528 34.02 22.85 4.00
CA LYS A 528 34.94 21.72 3.85
C LYS A 528 34.25 20.43 4.37
N ILE A 529 33.15 20.02 3.73
CA ILE A 529 32.38 18.81 4.07
C ILE A 529 32.45 17.88 2.87
N TYR A 530 32.89 16.66 3.08
CA TYR A 530 32.83 15.61 2.05
C TYR A 530 31.39 15.11 1.94
N ILE A 531 30.83 15.19 0.74
CA ILE A 531 29.45 14.78 0.46
C ILE A 531 29.45 13.56 -0.44
N TYR A 532 28.82 12.49 0.00
CA TYR A 532 28.60 11.28 -0.76
C TYR A 532 27.11 11.14 -1.06
N ILE A 533 26.72 11.15 -2.33
CA ILE A 533 25.33 10.98 -2.74
C ILE A 533 25.17 9.56 -3.27
N ILE A 534 24.30 8.79 -2.65
CA ILE A 534 23.93 7.45 -3.05
C ILE A 534 22.48 7.50 -3.51
N VAL A 535 22.27 7.38 -4.82
CA VAL A 535 20.93 7.29 -5.39
C VAL A 535 20.55 5.81 -5.42
N CYS A 536 19.56 5.46 -4.63
CA CYS A 536 18.98 4.13 -4.62
C CYS A 536 17.87 4.07 -5.67
N SER A 537 18.11 3.41 -6.80
CA SER A 537 17.00 2.86 -7.57
C SER A 537 16.75 1.46 -7.02
N PHE A 538 15.53 1.17 -6.62
CA PHE A 538 15.12 -0.21 -6.45
C PHE A 538 15.07 -0.86 -7.84
N ILE A 539 16.21 -1.33 -8.30
CA ILE A 539 16.22 -2.50 -9.15
C ILE A 539 15.90 -3.62 -8.18
N PHE A 540 14.68 -4.14 -8.22
CA PHE A 540 14.36 -5.38 -7.54
C PHE A 540 15.23 -6.48 -8.15
N LEU A 541 16.43 -6.63 -7.63
CA LEU A 541 17.24 -7.82 -7.72
C LEU A 541 16.93 -8.64 -6.45
N PHE A 542 15.77 -9.30 -6.45
CA PHE A 542 15.47 -10.41 -5.56
C PHE A 542 15.17 -11.63 -6.40
#